data_0172d3da5c16c875997e682cc66c955a
#
_entry.id   0172d3da5c16c875997e682cc66c955a
#
_cell.length_a   1.000
_cell.length_b   1.000
_cell.length_c   1.000
_cell.angle_alpha   90.00
_cell.angle_beta   90.00
_cell.angle_gamma   90.00
#
_symmetry.space_group_name_H-M   'P 1'
#
loop_
_entity.id
_entity.type
_entity.pdbx_description
1 polymer ?
#
loop_
_entity_poly.entity_id
_entity_poly.type
_entity_poly.pdbx_seq_one_letter_code
_entity_poly.pdbx_strand_id
1 'polypeptide(L)'
;MENYAKGNVLRVHCYKHNGKIHRTWDKTTVLDETDDYLVCGNNKVKITESTKRTHRTKETAIVFFYKRRWFHVTAQFKTNGLFYKVDIASPFLYDEGVIKYIDYDLDVKIFPDGSFRVLDKNEYKYHRKLMKYPDKL
;
A
#
# COMPACT_ATOMS: atom_id res chain seq x y z
N MET A 1 -14.32 -17.82 2.87
CA MET A 1 -14.82 -16.76 3.78
C MET A 1 -13.69 -15.79 4.11
N GLU A 2 -13.96 -14.54 3.96
CA GLU A 2 -12.97 -13.50 4.28
C GLU A 2 -12.85 -13.36 5.80
N ASN A 3 -11.62 -13.18 6.26
CA ASN A 3 -11.35 -13.06 7.70
C ASN A 3 -10.57 -11.77 7.98
N TYR A 4 -11.33 -10.69 8.12
CA TYR A 4 -10.80 -9.37 8.46
C TYR A 4 -11.01 -9.06 9.95
N ALA A 5 -11.22 -10.06 10.77
CA ALA A 5 -11.52 -9.81 12.18
C ALA A 5 -10.42 -8.97 12.84
N LYS A 6 -10.85 -8.01 13.65
CA LYS A 6 -9.95 -7.14 14.40
C LYS A 6 -8.94 -7.96 15.19
N GLY A 7 -7.68 -7.57 15.09
CA GLY A 7 -6.57 -8.28 15.73
C GLY A 7 -5.92 -9.36 14.87
N ASN A 8 -6.54 -9.76 13.76
CA ASN A 8 -5.93 -10.74 12.87
C ASN A 8 -4.69 -10.17 12.21
N VAL A 9 -3.71 -11.04 12.00
CA VAL A 9 -2.45 -10.71 11.33
C VAL A 9 -2.50 -11.26 9.91
N LEU A 10 -2.30 -10.39 8.94
CA LEU A 10 -2.32 -10.72 7.51
C LEU A 10 -0.97 -10.42 6.90
N ARG A 11 -0.71 -11.00 5.73
CA ARG A 11 0.41 -10.62 4.87
C ARG A 11 -0.08 -9.68 3.79
N VAL A 12 0.83 -8.91 3.20
CA VAL A 12 0.50 -7.99 2.11
C VAL A 12 1.42 -8.26 0.92
N HIS A 13 0.83 -8.49 -0.24
CA HIS A 13 1.56 -8.69 -1.50
C HIS A 13 1.17 -7.59 -2.48
N CYS A 14 2.16 -6.81 -2.90
CA CYS A 14 2.00 -5.76 -3.90
C CYS A 14 2.57 -6.25 -5.22
N TYR A 15 1.78 -6.15 -6.27
CA TYR A 15 2.14 -6.58 -7.62
C TYR A 15 2.24 -5.39 -8.57
N LYS A 16 2.99 -5.51 -9.65
CA LYS A 16 2.91 -4.61 -10.80
C LYS A 16 1.83 -5.10 -11.76
N HIS A 17 1.44 -4.25 -12.70
CA HIS A 17 0.35 -4.56 -13.65
C HIS A 17 0.62 -5.82 -14.48
N ASN A 18 1.88 -6.16 -14.70
CA ASN A 18 2.27 -7.39 -15.42
C ASN A 18 2.16 -8.67 -14.57
N GLY A 19 1.66 -8.57 -13.34
CA GLY A 19 1.48 -9.69 -12.43
C GLY A 19 2.72 -10.10 -11.65
N LYS A 20 3.86 -9.44 -11.87
CA LYS A 20 5.08 -9.74 -11.12
C LYS A 20 5.03 -9.09 -9.75
N ILE A 21 5.56 -9.79 -8.74
CA ILE A 21 5.60 -9.27 -7.39
C ILE A 21 6.57 -8.08 -7.32
N HIS A 22 6.14 -7.01 -6.67
CA HIS A 22 6.95 -5.82 -6.48
C HIS A 22 7.49 -5.72 -5.06
N ARG A 23 6.64 -5.98 -4.07
CA ARG A 23 7.01 -5.85 -2.66
C ARG A 23 6.06 -6.67 -1.82
N THR A 24 6.57 -7.22 -0.71
CA THR A 24 5.74 -7.92 0.27
C THR A 24 6.03 -7.42 1.68
N TRP A 25 4.99 -7.40 2.51
CA TRP A 25 5.10 -7.16 3.95
C TRP A 25 4.77 -8.47 4.66
N ASP A 26 5.59 -8.87 5.61
CA ASP A 26 5.42 -10.15 6.29
C ASP A 26 4.21 -10.18 7.21
N LYS A 27 3.79 -9.03 7.69
CA LYS A 27 2.57 -8.94 8.52
C LYS A 27 2.00 -7.52 8.53
N THR A 28 0.68 -7.46 8.70
CA THR A 28 -0.04 -6.26 9.05
C THR A 28 -1.17 -6.68 9.98
N THR A 29 -1.50 -5.89 10.98
CA THR A 29 -2.53 -6.23 11.96
C THR A 29 -3.81 -5.48 11.67
N VAL A 30 -4.92 -6.19 11.56
CA VAL A 30 -6.23 -5.56 11.33
C VAL A 30 -6.65 -4.81 12.59
N LEU A 31 -6.85 -3.50 12.46
CA LEU A 31 -7.29 -2.62 13.55
C LEU A 31 -8.78 -2.37 13.50
N ASP A 32 -9.35 -2.25 12.30
CA ASP A 32 -10.77 -1.97 12.12
C ASP A 32 -11.18 -2.27 10.68
N GLU A 33 -12.48 -2.38 10.46
CA GLU A 33 -13.06 -2.56 9.13
C GLU A 33 -14.36 -1.76 9.03
N THR A 34 -14.54 -1.07 7.90
CA THR A 34 -15.78 -0.40 7.55
C THR A 34 -16.28 -0.93 6.20
N ASP A 35 -17.43 -0.45 5.74
CA ASP A 35 -17.95 -0.82 4.41
C ASP A 35 -17.03 -0.33 3.29
N ASP A 36 -16.23 0.72 3.54
CA ASP A 36 -15.39 1.36 2.54
C ASP A 36 -13.93 0.90 2.58
N TYR A 37 -13.41 0.59 3.76
CA TYR A 37 -11.98 0.29 3.90
C TYR A 37 -11.68 -0.64 5.07
N LEU A 38 -10.47 -1.22 4.99
CA LEU A 38 -9.84 -2.01 6.04
C LEU A 38 -8.69 -1.19 6.60
N VAL A 39 -8.62 -1.07 7.93
CA VAL A 39 -7.55 -0.32 8.61
C VAL A 39 -6.57 -1.32 9.21
N CYS A 40 -5.31 -1.20 8.84
CA CYS A 40 -4.25 -2.11 9.30
C CYS A 40 -3.10 -1.32 9.90
N GLY A 41 -2.48 -1.89 10.94
CA GLY A 41 -1.34 -1.29 11.61
C GLY A 41 -0.05 -2.06 11.35
N ASN A 42 1.03 -1.35 11.11
CA ASN A 42 2.37 -1.89 10.92
C ASN A 42 3.32 -1.28 11.93
N ASN A 43 4.12 -2.12 12.60
CA ASN A 43 5.16 -1.65 13.50
C ASN A 43 6.38 -2.55 13.35
N LYS A 44 7.47 -2.00 12.81
CA LYS A 44 8.74 -2.73 12.59
C LYS A 44 8.53 -4.04 11.82
N VAL A 45 7.74 -3.98 10.74
CA VAL A 45 7.47 -5.15 9.92
C VAL A 45 8.55 -5.32 8.87
N LYS A 46 8.80 -6.58 8.49
CA LYS A 46 9.76 -6.93 7.46
C LYS A 46 9.17 -6.73 6.08
N ILE A 47 9.89 -6.01 5.23
CA ILE A 47 9.52 -5.79 3.83
C ILE A 47 10.53 -6.53 2.96
N THR A 48 10.05 -7.24 1.95
CA THR A 48 10.88 -7.88 0.93
C THR A 48 10.61 -7.23 -0.42
N GLU A 49 11.66 -6.70 -1.05
CA GLU A 49 11.59 -6.06 -2.36
C GLU A 49 11.64 -7.09 -3.48
N SER A 50 11.31 -6.69 -4.70
CA SER A 50 11.37 -7.55 -5.89
C SER A 50 12.79 -8.10 -6.14
N THR A 51 13.82 -7.38 -5.70
CA THR A 51 15.22 -7.79 -5.77
C THR A 51 15.61 -8.80 -4.68
N LYS A 52 14.66 -9.20 -3.84
CA LYS A 52 14.82 -10.05 -2.67
C LYS A 52 15.58 -9.39 -1.51
N ARG A 53 15.87 -8.10 -1.60
CA ARG A 53 16.39 -7.33 -0.47
C ARG A 53 15.30 -7.22 0.59
N THR A 54 15.69 -7.31 1.85
CA THR A 54 14.77 -7.19 2.97
C THR A 54 15.18 -6.03 3.87
N HIS A 55 14.21 -5.38 4.47
CA HIS A 55 14.45 -4.37 5.49
C HIS A 55 13.24 -4.31 6.43
N ARG A 56 13.41 -3.67 7.57
CA ARG A 56 12.31 -3.44 8.50
C ARG A 56 11.89 -1.99 8.47
N THR A 57 10.58 -1.76 8.59
CA THR A 57 10.07 -0.40 8.73
C THR A 57 10.55 0.18 10.05
N LYS A 58 10.86 1.48 10.05
CA LYS A 58 11.36 2.18 11.25
C LYS A 58 10.22 2.82 12.03
N GLU A 59 9.25 3.37 11.32
CA GLU A 59 8.13 4.07 11.93
C GLU A 59 6.89 3.18 12.03
N THR A 60 6.03 3.51 12.99
CA THR A 60 4.69 2.96 13.03
C THR A 60 3.88 3.56 11.89
N ALA A 61 3.08 2.74 11.23
CA ALA A 61 2.23 3.19 10.14
C ALA A 61 0.83 2.57 10.28
N ILE A 62 -0.18 3.31 9.82
CA ILE A 62 -1.55 2.82 9.72
C ILE A 62 -1.94 2.93 8.26
N VAL A 63 -2.38 1.82 7.67
CA VAL A 63 -2.75 1.75 6.26
C VAL A 63 -4.26 1.59 6.14
N PHE A 64 -4.85 2.41 5.27
CA PHE A 64 -6.26 2.34 4.92
C PHE A 64 -6.35 1.72 3.51
N PHE A 65 -6.74 0.45 3.45
CA PHE A 65 -6.94 -0.27 2.19
C PHE A 65 -8.40 -0.12 1.78
N TYR A 66 -8.65 0.57 0.67
CA TYR A 66 -10.02 0.82 0.20
C TYR A 66 -10.54 -0.36 -0.61
N LYS A 67 -11.81 -0.71 -0.41
CA LYS A 67 -12.44 -1.87 -1.04
C LYS A 67 -12.81 -1.62 -2.51
N ARG A 68 -13.14 -0.36 -2.87
CA ARG A 68 -13.66 -0.03 -4.19
C ARG A 68 -12.96 1.16 -4.86
N ARG A 69 -12.01 1.80 -4.18
CA ARG A 69 -11.28 2.95 -4.73
C ARG A 69 -9.90 2.51 -5.20
N TRP A 70 -9.37 3.25 -6.17
CA TRP A 70 -8.09 2.94 -6.81
C TRP A 70 -6.93 3.68 -6.14
N PHE A 71 -6.94 3.70 -4.84
CA PHE A 71 -5.82 4.18 -4.03
C PHE A 71 -5.91 3.60 -2.63
N HIS A 72 -4.79 3.62 -1.93
CA HIS A 72 -4.79 3.42 -0.47
C HIS A 72 -3.93 4.50 0.19
N VAL A 73 -4.14 4.68 1.48
CA VAL A 73 -3.51 5.76 2.25
C VAL A 73 -2.73 5.16 3.41
N THR A 74 -1.48 5.60 3.57
CA THR A 74 -0.66 5.21 4.72
C THR A 74 -0.38 6.45 5.57
N ALA A 75 -0.76 6.39 6.85
CA ALA A 75 -0.39 7.39 7.84
C ALA A 75 0.91 6.94 8.49
N GLN A 76 1.97 7.74 8.38
CA GLN A 76 3.30 7.43 8.90
C GLN A 76 3.61 8.32 10.09
N PHE A 77 3.85 7.70 11.24
CA PHE A 77 4.16 8.43 12.49
C PHE A 77 5.67 8.58 12.62
N LYS A 78 6.19 9.71 12.15
CA LYS A 78 7.62 10.01 12.19
C LYS A 78 7.95 10.95 13.36
N THR A 79 9.23 11.03 13.73
CA THR A 79 9.67 11.87 14.84
C THR A 79 9.37 13.36 14.60
N ASN A 80 9.37 13.80 13.34
CA ASN A 80 9.10 15.18 12.95
C ASN A 80 7.66 15.43 12.54
N GLY A 81 6.75 14.49 12.81
CA GLY A 81 5.32 14.69 12.60
C GLY A 81 4.62 13.56 11.86
N LEU A 82 3.35 13.77 11.59
CA LEU A 82 2.50 12.82 10.89
C LEU A 82 2.53 13.11 9.38
N PHE A 83 2.98 12.12 8.62
CA PHE A 83 3.00 12.17 7.17
C PHE A 83 1.94 11.22 6.61
N TYR A 84 1.40 11.56 5.45
CA TYR A 84 0.52 10.65 4.72
C TYR A 84 1.14 10.33 3.36
N LYS A 85 0.95 9.11 2.93
CA LYS A 85 1.33 8.67 1.59
C LYS A 85 0.10 8.08 0.93
N VAL A 86 -0.26 8.61 -0.24
CA VAL A 86 -1.37 8.10 -1.04
C VAL A 86 -0.76 7.36 -2.23
N ASP A 87 -1.02 6.07 -2.31
CA ASP A 87 -0.55 5.22 -3.41
C ASP A 87 -1.69 4.98 -4.39
N ILE A 88 -1.46 5.24 -5.66
CA ILE A 88 -2.42 4.85 -6.70
C ILE A 88 -2.26 3.36 -6.91
N ALA A 89 -3.33 2.63 -6.64
CA ALA A 89 -3.31 1.17 -6.61
C ALA A 89 -4.72 0.65 -6.89
N SER A 90 -4.81 -0.62 -7.30
CA SER A 90 -6.11 -1.28 -7.44
C SER A 90 -6.79 -1.45 -6.08
N PRO A 91 -8.13 -1.60 -6.05
CA PRO A 91 -8.79 -2.10 -4.84
C PRO A 91 -8.14 -3.42 -4.42
N PHE A 92 -8.07 -3.66 -3.11
CA PHE A 92 -7.40 -4.87 -2.64
C PHE A 92 -8.30 -6.10 -2.79
N LEU A 93 -7.65 -7.26 -2.91
CA LEU A 93 -8.28 -8.58 -2.81
C LEU A 93 -7.75 -9.27 -1.58
N TYR A 94 -8.60 -10.04 -0.92
CA TYR A 94 -8.20 -10.89 0.19
C TYR A 94 -8.17 -12.34 -0.28
N ASP A 95 -7.06 -13.03 -0.03
CA ASP A 95 -6.89 -14.42 -0.42
C ASP A 95 -6.09 -15.16 0.64
N GLU A 96 -6.77 -15.99 1.43
CA GLU A 96 -6.18 -16.88 2.45
C GLU A 96 -5.12 -16.19 3.33
N GLY A 97 -5.52 -15.09 3.95
CA GLY A 97 -4.66 -14.35 4.88
C GLY A 97 -3.72 -13.36 4.22
N VAL A 98 -3.88 -13.11 2.92
CA VAL A 98 -3.03 -12.20 2.18
C VAL A 98 -3.87 -11.10 1.54
N ILE A 99 -3.49 -9.84 1.79
CA ILE A 99 -4.03 -8.69 1.07
C ILE A 99 -3.19 -8.51 -0.19
N LYS A 100 -3.84 -8.48 -1.35
CA LYS A 100 -3.18 -8.37 -2.65
C LYS A 100 -3.69 -7.16 -3.41
N TYR A 101 -2.80 -6.40 -4.03
CA TYR A 101 -3.16 -5.29 -4.88
C TYR A 101 -2.09 -5.02 -5.93
N ILE A 102 -2.47 -4.24 -6.94
CA ILE A 102 -1.56 -3.81 -8.01
C ILE A 102 -1.18 -2.36 -7.77
N ASP A 103 0.12 -2.08 -7.76
CA ASP A 103 0.67 -0.74 -7.63
C ASP A 103 0.81 -0.10 -9.02
N TYR A 104 0.35 1.15 -9.16
CA TYR A 104 0.41 1.89 -10.41
C TYR A 104 1.37 3.08 -10.34
N ASP A 105 2.39 3.00 -9.50
CA ASP A 105 3.59 3.84 -9.47
C ASP A 105 3.41 5.23 -8.85
N LEU A 106 2.34 5.96 -9.19
CA LEU A 106 2.14 7.31 -8.68
C LEU A 106 1.86 7.31 -7.20
N ASP A 107 2.60 8.14 -6.48
CA ASP A 107 2.41 8.36 -5.05
C ASP A 107 2.26 9.84 -4.78
N VAL A 108 1.50 10.18 -3.76
CA VAL A 108 1.42 11.55 -3.24
C VAL A 108 1.87 11.52 -1.79
N LYS A 109 2.91 12.27 -1.47
CA LYS A 109 3.39 12.44 -0.10
C LYS A 109 2.83 13.74 0.46
N ILE A 110 2.18 13.66 1.61
CA ILE A 110 1.60 14.81 2.31
C ILE A 110 2.39 15.04 3.60
N PHE A 111 2.91 16.26 3.75
CA PHE A 111 3.75 16.65 4.88
C PHE A 111 2.89 17.14 6.04
N PRO A 112 3.46 17.23 7.28
CA PRO A 112 2.69 17.69 8.44
C PRO A 112 2.07 19.07 8.30
N ASP A 113 2.65 19.95 7.47
CA ASP A 113 2.12 21.31 7.23
C ASP A 113 1.00 21.35 6.20
N GLY A 114 0.61 20.19 5.64
CA GLY A 114 -0.43 20.08 4.62
C GLY A 114 0.07 20.21 3.18
N SER A 115 1.34 20.58 2.97
CA SER A 115 1.91 20.61 1.63
C SER A 115 2.04 19.18 1.08
N PHE A 116 2.14 19.05 -0.25
CA PHE A 116 2.21 17.73 -0.86
C PHE A 116 3.20 17.73 -2.04
N ARG A 117 3.63 16.52 -2.40
CA ARG A 117 4.50 16.28 -3.55
C ARG A 117 4.05 15.00 -4.26
N VAL A 118 3.96 15.05 -5.58
CA VAL A 118 3.70 13.85 -6.40
C VAL A 118 5.03 13.21 -6.75
N LEU A 119 5.15 11.90 -6.46
CA LEU A 119 6.36 11.12 -6.66
C LEU A 119 6.18 10.14 -7.82
N ASP A 120 7.29 9.75 -8.45
CA ASP A 120 7.35 8.66 -9.43
C ASP A 120 6.54 8.90 -10.72
N LYS A 121 6.40 10.16 -11.13
CA LYS A 121 5.72 10.50 -12.39
C LYS A 121 6.37 9.86 -13.61
N ASN A 122 7.70 9.83 -13.67
CA ASN A 122 8.44 9.27 -14.81
C ASN A 122 8.27 7.75 -14.86
N GLU A 123 8.31 7.08 -13.71
CA GLU A 123 8.06 5.65 -13.60
C GLU A 123 6.65 5.30 -14.09
N TYR A 124 5.64 6.10 -13.70
CA TYR A 124 4.27 5.93 -14.16
C TYR A 124 4.17 6.06 -15.68
N LYS A 125 4.77 7.08 -16.27
CA LYS A 125 4.74 7.31 -17.73
C LYS A 125 5.39 6.16 -18.48
N TYR A 126 6.50 5.65 -17.98
CA TYR A 126 7.20 4.51 -18.56
C TYR A 126 6.36 3.24 -18.50
N HIS A 127 5.86 2.89 -17.31
CA HIS A 127 5.07 1.69 -17.11
C HIS A 127 3.71 1.75 -17.81
N ARG A 128 3.11 2.94 -17.92
CA ARG A 128 1.86 3.13 -18.64
C ARG A 128 1.96 2.62 -20.08
N LYS A 129 3.05 2.95 -20.75
CA LYS A 129 3.31 2.47 -22.12
C LYS A 129 3.68 0.99 -22.15
N LEU A 130 4.62 0.59 -21.30
CA LEU A 130 5.15 -0.76 -21.28
C LEU A 130 4.10 -1.80 -20.92
N MET A 131 3.29 -1.54 -19.90
CA MET A 131 2.30 -2.45 -19.34
C MET A 131 0.88 -2.17 -19.80
N LYS A 132 0.68 -1.17 -20.66
CA LYS A 132 -0.62 -0.79 -21.21
C LYS A 132 -1.68 -0.54 -20.14
N TYR A 133 -1.40 0.41 -19.24
CA TYR A 133 -2.35 0.79 -18.20
C TYR A 133 -3.66 1.29 -18.82
N PRO A 134 -4.82 1.00 -18.19
CA PRO A 134 -6.10 1.55 -18.63
C PRO A 134 -6.08 3.09 -18.63
N ASP A 135 -6.73 3.71 -19.62
CA ASP A 135 -6.75 5.16 -19.75
C ASP A 135 -7.39 5.87 -18.55
N LYS A 136 -8.30 5.18 -17.85
CA LYS A 136 -8.98 5.73 -16.68
C LYS A 136 -8.11 5.79 -15.42
N LEU A 137 -6.94 5.22 -15.47
CA LEU A 137 -6.05 5.11 -14.30
C LEU A 137 -5.17 6.39 -14.09
#